data_76b89b8633dfc75dd4fd13fdacacb710
#
_entry.id   76b89b8633dfc75dd4fd13fdacacb710
#
_cell.length_a   1.000
_cell.length_b   1.000
_cell.length_c   1.000
_cell.angle_alpha   90.00
_cell.angle_beta   90.00
_cell.angle_gamma   90.00
#
_symmetry.space_group_name_H-M   'P 1'
#
loop_
_entity.id
_entity.type
_entity.pdbx_description
1 polymer ?
#
loop_
_entity_poly.entity_id
_entity_poly.type
_entity_poly.pdbx_seq_one_letter_code
_entity_poly.pdbx_strand_id
1 'polypeptide(L)'
;LNSELNQTGMGKVSSLKLKTNRRCIYITTIKEITEAIKADPDNAEYTAKGWDPLFHVLPTATILVISQAPGRIAQNTKTYFNDASGDRLRDWMGVTREQFYQSDRIAVMPLDFYYPGKGKSGDLPPRKGFMDKWHEPLLAMMPNVQLTLLVGQYAIKAYLGRSRQKTLTATVQNYQDYLPDYFPLVHPSPLNYGWQKKNPWYQATVVPDLQRRVQIALK
;
A
#
# COMPACT_ATOMS: atom_id res chain seq x y z
N LEU A 1 21.47 9.40 -50.18
CA LEU A 1 22.53 8.44 -49.78
C LEU A 1 22.55 8.28 -48.30
N ASN A 2 22.28 7.04 -47.90
CA ASN A 2 22.49 6.38 -46.62
C ASN A 2 21.75 6.84 -45.37
N SER A 3 20.67 6.15 -45.16
CA SER A 3 20.07 5.67 -43.90
C SER A 3 21.07 5.01 -42.97
N GLU A 4 21.03 5.39 -41.66
CA GLU A 4 21.34 4.48 -40.58
C GLU A 4 20.35 4.68 -39.44
N LEU A 5 19.45 3.71 -39.32
CA LEU A 5 18.62 3.44 -38.18
C LEU A 5 19.49 2.94 -37.05
N ASN A 6 19.55 3.66 -35.95
CA ASN A 6 20.01 3.12 -34.68
C ASN A 6 18.82 3.04 -33.72
N GLN A 7 18.23 1.86 -33.67
CA GLN A 7 17.35 1.42 -32.57
C GLN A 7 18.23 1.13 -31.36
N THR A 8 18.08 1.93 -30.32
CA THR A 8 18.36 1.49 -28.95
C THR A 8 17.24 2.03 -28.08
N GLY A 9 16.24 1.18 -27.87
CA GLY A 9 15.17 1.39 -26.90
C GLY A 9 15.74 1.21 -25.47
N MET A 10 16.23 2.28 -24.90
CA MET A 10 16.38 2.40 -23.44
C MET A 10 15.26 3.29 -22.94
N GLY A 11 14.26 2.69 -22.27
CA GLY A 11 13.20 3.40 -21.62
C GLY A 11 13.77 4.49 -20.71
N LYS A 12 13.31 5.73 -20.93
CA LYS A 12 13.65 6.87 -20.06
C LYS A 12 13.16 6.56 -18.66
N VAL A 13 14.05 6.18 -17.76
CA VAL A 13 13.80 6.19 -16.33
C VAL A 13 13.68 7.66 -15.92
N SER A 14 12.46 8.10 -15.65
CA SER A 14 12.23 9.45 -15.13
C SER A 14 12.77 9.53 -13.71
N SER A 15 13.88 10.25 -13.52
CA SER A 15 14.41 10.55 -12.19
C SER A 15 13.46 11.49 -11.45
N LEU A 16 12.97 11.07 -10.30
CA LEU A 16 12.14 11.91 -9.43
C LEU A 16 13.01 12.84 -8.58
N LYS A 17 12.59 14.10 -8.51
CA LYS A 17 13.28 15.17 -7.79
C LYS A 17 12.64 15.34 -6.41
N LEU A 18 13.24 14.80 -5.35
CA LEU A 18 12.86 15.11 -3.98
C LEU A 18 13.50 16.42 -3.52
N LYS A 19 12.67 17.37 -3.08
CA LYS A 19 13.14 18.60 -2.43
C LYS A 19 13.46 18.29 -0.96
N THR A 20 14.72 18.08 -0.64
CA THR A 20 15.20 18.16 0.75
C THR A 20 15.79 19.55 0.97
N ASN A 21 15.87 20.02 2.22
CA ASN A 21 16.14 21.42 2.60
C ASN A 21 17.42 22.07 2.04
N ARG A 22 18.28 21.40 1.27
CA ARG A 22 19.47 22.00 0.61
C ARG A 22 20.03 21.27 -0.62
N ARG A 23 19.46 20.14 -1.09
CA ARG A 23 19.95 19.45 -2.31
C ARG A 23 18.81 18.80 -3.08
N CYS A 24 18.83 18.93 -4.41
CA CYS A 24 18.03 18.09 -5.27
C CYS A 24 18.75 16.74 -5.39
N ILE A 25 18.18 15.71 -4.78
CA ILE A 25 18.64 14.33 -4.94
C ILE A 25 17.77 13.70 -6.01
N TYR A 26 18.39 13.20 -7.07
CA TYR A 26 17.70 12.39 -8.05
C TYR A 26 17.68 10.95 -7.53
N ILE A 27 16.50 10.47 -7.12
CA ILE A 27 16.30 9.11 -6.65
C ILE A 27 15.82 8.29 -7.83
N THR A 28 16.54 7.24 -8.15
CA THR A 28 16.28 6.38 -9.31
C THR A 28 15.95 4.96 -8.94
N THR A 29 16.13 4.56 -7.67
CA THR A 29 15.92 3.19 -7.22
C THR A 29 15.15 3.12 -5.91
N ILE A 30 14.43 2.01 -5.70
CA ILE A 30 13.72 1.71 -4.43
C ILE A 30 14.70 1.69 -3.25
N LYS A 31 15.93 1.22 -3.47
CA LYS A 31 16.98 1.20 -2.44
C LYS A 31 17.34 2.62 -2.00
N GLU A 32 17.54 3.54 -2.92
CA GLU A 32 17.84 4.95 -2.60
C GLU A 32 16.70 5.62 -1.84
N ILE A 33 15.42 5.34 -2.20
CA ILE A 33 14.27 5.83 -1.42
C ILE A 33 14.31 5.24 -0.01
N THR A 34 14.56 3.95 0.14
CA THR A 34 14.63 3.28 1.44
C THR A 34 15.70 3.93 2.33
N GLU A 35 16.89 4.18 1.80
CA GLU A 35 17.95 4.84 2.55
C GLU A 35 17.62 6.31 2.87
N ALA A 36 16.94 7.02 1.96
CA ALA A 36 16.47 8.38 2.21
C ALA A 36 15.40 8.42 3.32
N ILE A 37 14.48 7.43 3.37
CA ILE A 37 13.51 7.29 4.45
C ILE A 37 14.23 7.06 5.80
N LYS A 38 15.21 6.16 5.84
CA LYS A 38 15.99 5.85 7.07
C LYS A 38 16.81 7.05 7.56
N ALA A 39 17.34 7.85 6.64
CA ALA A 39 18.13 9.04 6.94
C ALA A 39 17.29 10.29 7.29
N ASP A 40 15.98 10.22 7.09
CA ASP A 40 15.07 11.33 7.40
C ASP A 40 15.04 11.60 8.91
N PRO A 41 15.28 12.84 9.37
CA PRO A 41 15.21 13.20 10.78
C PRO A 41 13.88 12.83 11.46
N ASP A 42 12.76 12.87 10.72
CA ASP A 42 11.45 12.47 11.22
C ASP A 42 11.36 10.97 11.55
N ASN A 43 12.33 10.17 11.09
CA ASN A 43 12.43 8.73 11.32
C ASN A 43 13.56 8.34 12.28
N ALA A 44 14.33 9.31 12.83
CA ALA A 44 15.51 9.05 13.66
C ALA A 44 15.23 8.13 14.85
N GLU A 45 14.08 8.28 15.50
CA GLU A 45 13.72 7.42 16.64
C GLU A 45 13.50 5.95 16.25
N TYR A 46 12.99 5.69 15.04
CA TYR A 46 12.78 4.33 14.53
C TYR A 46 14.10 3.70 14.08
N THR A 47 14.93 4.48 13.44
CA THR A 47 16.30 4.07 13.05
C THR A 47 17.14 3.74 14.30
N ALA A 48 17.04 4.54 15.37
CA ALA A 48 17.70 4.29 16.64
C ALA A 48 17.22 3.00 17.33
N LYS A 49 15.97 2.58 17.09
CA LYS A 49 15.41 1.29 17.55
C LYS A 49 15.84 0.10 16.66
N GLY A 50 16.61 0.34 15.61
CA GLY A 50 16.98 -0.70 14.62
C GLY A 50 15.81 -1.13 13.73
N TRP A 51 14.78 -0.29 13.61
CA TRP A 51 13.64 -0.57 12.75
C TRP A 51 13.90 -0.09 11.33
N ASP A 52 13.60 -0.94 10.36
CA ASP A 52 13.57 -0.60 8.95
C ASP A 52 12.16 -0.16 8.54
N PRO A 53 12.03 0.72 7.54
CA PRO A 53 10.72 1.04 6.96
C PRO A 53 10.14 -0.21 6.30
N LEU A 54 8.87 -0.52 6.63
CA LEU A 54 8.22 -1.74 6.18
C LEU A 54 7.22 -1.46 5.06
N PHE A 55 7.67 -1.65 3.84
CA PHE A 55 6.89 -1.61 2.62
C PHE A 55 7.47 -2.59 1.59
N HIS A 56 6.71 -2.88 0.55
CA HIS A 56 7.15 -3.73 -0.55
C HIS A 56 6.67 -3.14 -1.87
N VAL A 57 7.59 -2.67 -2.69
CA VAL A 57 7.33 -1.99 -3.95
C VAL A 57 8.12 -2.68 -5.05
N LEU A 58 7.45 -3.00 -6.15
CA LEU A 58 8.01 -3.72 -7.30
C LEU A 58 7.55 -3.04 -8.59
N PRO A 59 8.46 -2.77 -9.55
CA PRO A 59 8.08 -2.20 -10.85
C PRO A 59 7.12 -3.08 -11.66
N THR A 60 7.11 -4.38 -11.39
CA THR A 60 6.23 -5.38 -12.02
C THR A 60 4.87 -5.50 -11.35
N ALA A 61 4.66 -4.84 -10.19
CA ALA A 61 3.42 -4.97 -9.44
C ALA A 61 2.21 -4.49 -10.25
N THR A 62 1.18 -5.31 -10.25
CA THR A 62 -0.13 -5.02 -10.84
C THR A 62 -1.20 -4.78 -9.79
N ILE A 63 -0.93 -5.20 -8.55
CA ILE A 63 -1.79 -5.01 -7.38
C ILE A 63 -1.02 -4.21 -6.33
N LEU A 64 -1.64 -3.15 -5.81
CA LEU A 64 -1.10 -2.34 -4.73
C LEU A 64 -2.03 -2.38 -3.52
N VAL A 65 -1.50 -2.76 -2.36
CA VAL A 65 -2.22 -2.75 -1.08
C VAL A 65 -1.80 -1.53 -0.26
N ILE A 66 -2.72 -0.60 -0.06
CA ILE A 66 -2.54 0.57 0.81
C ILE A 66 -3.24 0.31 2.13
N SER A 67 -2.53 0.43 3.26
CA SER A 67 -3.06 0.25 4.62
C SER A 67 -2.64 1.38 5.54
N GLN A 68 -2.99 1.31 6.83
CA GLN A 68 -2.67 2.36 7.80
C GLN A 68 -1.17 2.47 8.10
N ALA A 69 -0.59 1.43 8.65
CA ALA A 69 0.79 1.31 9.07
C ALA A 69 1.08 -0.16 9.42
N PRO A 70 2.33 -0.58 9.55
CA PRO A 70 2.67 -1.88 10.12
C PRO A 70 2.14 -2.00 11.55
N GLY A 71 1.59 -3.16 11.91
CA GLY A 71 1.32 -3.52 13.29
C GLY A 71 2.63 -3.90 14.03
N ARG A 72 2.58 -3.98 15.36
CA ARG A 72 3.76 -4.33 16.17
C ARG A 72 4.40 -5.65 15.77
N ILE A 73 3.59 -6.68 15.49
CA ILE A 73 4.11 -8.00 15.05
C ILE A 73 4.81 -7.86 13.70
N ALA A 74 4.19 -7.17 12.75
CA ALA A 74 4.76 -6.94 11.43
C ALA A 74 6.12 -6.21 11.53
N GLN A 75 6.19 -5.15 12.32
CA GLN A 75 7.44 -4.39 12.54
C GLN A 75 8.53 -5.25 13.16
N ASN A 76 8.22 -6.03 14.22
CA ASN A 76 9.19 -6.87 14.93
C ASN A 76 9.67 -8.05 14.05
N THR A 77 8.81 -8.60 13.21
CA THR A 77 9.16 -9.73 12.31
C THR A 77 9.68 -9.25 10.96
N LYS A 78 9.74 -7.94 10.72
CA LYS A 78 10.13 -7.31 9.45
C LYS A 78 9.31 -7.85 8.25
N THR A 79 8.07 -8.27 8.50
CA THR A 79 7.21 -8.87 7.50
C THR A 79 5.83 -8.23 7.55
N TYR A 80 5.45 -7.51 6.50
CA TYR A 80 4.16 -6.83 6.41
C TYR A 80 3.01 -7.86 6.45
N PHE A 81 1.90 -7.50 7.09
CA PHE A 81 0.72 -8.37 7.23
C PHE A 81 1.03 -9.77 7.80
N ASN A 82 2.04 -9.90 8.66
CA ASN A 82 2.40 -11.17 9.32
C ASN A 82 1.63 -11.36 10.64
N ASP A 83 0.31 -11.24 10.58
CA ASP A 83 -0.62 -11.34 11.71
C ASP A 83 -2.00 -11.83 11.26
N ALA A 84 -2.94 -11.97 12.20
CA ALA A 84 -4.30 -12.41 11.90
C ALA A 84 -5.06 -11.48 10.92
N SER A 85 -4.69 -10.19 10.84
CA SER A 85 -5.24 -9.28 9.83
C SER A 85 -4.73 -9.63 8.44
N GLY A 86 -3.46 -9.99 8.35
CA GLY A 86 -2.85 -10.43 7.10
C GLY A 86 -3.42 -11.75 6.61
N ASP A 87 -3.66 -12.72 7.52
CA ASP A 87 -4.30 -13.99 7.16
C ASP A 87 -5.66 -13.71 6.51
N ARG A 88 -6.47 -12.87 7.14
CA ARG A 88 -7.79 -12.52 6.62
C ARG A 88 -7.72 -11.71 5.32
N LEU A 89 -6.77 -10.80 5.18
CA LEU A 89 -6.61 -10.05 3.93
C LEU A 89 -6.32 -11.00 2.76
N ARG A 90 -5.45 -11.99 2.97
CA ARG A 90 -5.15 -13.02 1.96
C ARG A 90 -6.38 -13.84 1.60
N ASP A 91 -7.17 -14.26 2.59
CA ASP A 91 -8.45 -14.95 2.36
C ASP A 91 -9.40 -14.11 1.50
N TRP A 92 -9.53 -12.80 1.81
CA TRP A 92 -10.36 -11.90 1.01
C TRP A 92 -9.83 -11.68 -0.39
N MET A 93 -8.53 -11.64 -0.58
CA MET A 93 -7.89 -11.52 -1.89
C MET A 93 -7.94 -12.85 -2.68
N GLY A 94 -8.23 -13.98 -2.03
CA GLY A 94 -8.19 -15.31 -2.65
C GLY A 94 -6.78 -15.73 -3.06
N VAL A 95 -5.77 -15.36 -2.25
CA VAL A 95 -4.36 -15.69 -2.49
C VAL A 95 -3.77 -16.48 -1.32
N THR A 96 -2.86 -17.38 -1.61
CA THR A 96 -2.10 -18.09 -0.58
C THR A 96 -1.08 -17.18 0.09
N ARG A 97 -0.56 -17.61 1.24
CA ARG A 97 0.55 -16.92 1.90
C ARG A 97 1.77 -16.81 0.98
N GLU A 98 2.08 -17.86 0.27
CA GLU A 98 3.18 -17.90 -0.68
C GLU A 98 2.98 -16.92 -1.84
N GLN A 99 1.82 -16.92 -2.47
CA GLN A 99 1.48 -15.96 -3.53
C GLN A 99 1.59 -14.51 -3.04
N PHE A 100 1.14 -14.21 -1.82
CA PHE A 100 1.17 -12.86 -1.28
C PHE A 100 2.59 -12.33 -1.07
N TYR A 101 3.53 -13.18 -0.63
CA TYR A 101 4.89 -12.74 -0.31
C TYR A 101 5.92 -12.99 -1.41
N GLN A 102 5.68 -13.92 -2.31
CA GLN A 102 6.65 -14.32 -3.34
C GLN A 102 6.27 -13.84 -4.75
N SER A 103 5.03 -13.38 -4.94
CA SER A 103 4.60 -12.82 -6.22
C SER A 103 5.32 -11.50 -6.51
N ASP A 104 5.77 -11.33 -7.74
CA ASP A 104 6.27 -10.05 -8.26
C ASP A 104 5.14 -9.09 -8.69
N ARG A 105 3.87 -9.49 -8.46
CA ARG A 105 2.67 -8.75 -8.84
C ARG A 105 2.02 -7.99 -7.69
N ILE A 106 2.35 -8.30 -6.44
CA ILE A 106 1.69 -7.69 -5.26
C ILE A 106 2.66 -6.76 -4.54
N ALA A 107 2.33 -5.48 -4.52
CA ALA A 107 3.01 -4.47 -3.72
C ALA A 107 2.21 -4.12 -2.47
N VAL A 108 2.91 -3.73 -1.40
CA VAL A 108 2.31 -3.29 -0.13
C VAL A 108 2.97 -1.98 0.28
N MET A 109 2.17 -0.93 0.42
CA MET A 109 2.64 0.42 0.76
C MET A 109 1.69 1.05 1.78
N PRO A 110 1.94 0.87 3.11
CA PRO A 110 1.15 1.52 4.15
C PRO A 110 1.28 3.04 4.10
N LEU A 111 0.33 3.80 4.68
CA LEU A 111 0.41 5.27 4.79
C LEU A 111 1.58 5.74 5.66
N ASP A 112 2.03 4.93 6.61
CA ASP A 112 3.27 5.08 7.37
C ASP A 112 4.05 3.76 7.31
N PHE A 113 5.35 3.80 7.15
CA PHE A 113 6.17 2.60 6.98
C PHE A 113 6.72 2.06 8.31
N TYR A 114 6.39 2.69 9.41
CA TYR A 114 6.80 2.28 10.75
C TYR A 114 5.58 2.06 11.65
N TYR A 115 5.72 1.18 12.63
CA TYR A 115 4.72 0.99 13.67
C TYR A 115 4.57 2.26 14.50
N PRO A 116 3.41 2.94 14.49
CA PRO A 116 3.25 4.24 15.12
C PRO A 116 3.08 4.16 16.65
N GLY A 117 2.95 2.96 17.20
CA GLY A 117 2.70 2.74 18.62
C GLY A 117 1.27 2.35 18.94
N LYS A 118 1.04 2.00 20.22
CA LYS A 118 -0.26 1.58 20.74
C LYS A 118 -1.08 2.78 21.21
N GLY A 119 -2.32 2.87 20.74
CA GLY A 119 -3.30 3.83 21.22
C GLY A 119 -4.24 3.24 22.28
N LYS A 120 -5.21 4.04 22.72
CA LYS A 120 -6.26 3.60 23.68
C LYS A 120 -7.12 2.48 23.09
N SER A 121 -7.39 2.53 21.80
CA SER A 121 -8.16 1.53 21.06
C SER A 121 -7.50 1.26 19.72
N GLY A 122 -6.75 0.15 19.63
CA GLY A 122 -5.96 -0.17 18.44
C GLY A 122 -4.61 0.54 18.40
N ASP A 123 -4.00 0.60 17.23
CA ASP A 123 -2.74 1.29 17.01
C ASP A 123 -2.97 2.77 16.70
N LEU A 124 -1.97 3.61 16.95
CA LEU A 124 -2.02 5.04 16.66
C LEU A 124 -2.23 5.28 15.14
N PRO A 125 -2.78 6.45 14.77
CA PRO A 125 -2.90 6.81 13.35
C PRO A 125 -1.53 6.94 12.67
N PRO A 126 -1.47 6.84 11.33
CA PRO A 126 -0.26 7.14 10.60
C PRO A 126 0.15 8.60 10.81
N ARG A 127 1.45 8.87 10.79
CA ARG A 127 1.99 10.22 10.99
C ARG A 127 1.53 11.16 9.87
N LYS A 128 1.22 12.40 10.25
CA LYS A 128 0.85 13.45 9.28
C LYS A 128 2.04 13.80 8.39
N GLY A 129 1.79 14.00 7.10
CA GLY A 129 2.81 14.40 6.14
C GLY A 129 3.74 13.27 5.68
N PHE A 130 3.75 12.10 6.35
CA PHE A 130 4.60 10.99 5.96
C PHE A 130 4.24 10.47 4.55
N MET A 131 2.96 10.21 4.31
CA MET A 131 2.47 9.82 2.99
C MET A 131 2.80 10.87 1.91
N ASP A 132 2.57 12.15 2.20
CA ASP A 132 2.80 13.24 1.24
C ASP A 132 4.26 13.32 0.78
N LYS A 133 5.19 12.87 1.63
CA LYS A 133 6.62 12.87 1.35
C LYS A 133 7.09 11.66 0.55
N TRP A 134 6.52 10.47 0.80
CA TRP A 134 7.10 9.21 0.36
C TRP A 134 6.27 8.42 -0.65
N HIS A 135 4.94 8.65 -0.73
CA HIS A 135 4.08 7.84 -1.60
C HIS A 135 4.28 8.15 -3.08
N GLU A 136 4.33 9.43 -3.46
CA GLU A 136 4.47 9.83 -4.86
C GLU A 136 5.72 9.22 -5.53
N PRO A 137 6.94 9.31 -4.96
CA PRO A 137 8.11 8.68 -5.55
C PRO A 137 8.00 7.15 -5.69
N LEU A 138 7.38 6.47 -4.72
CA LEU A 138 7.19 5.03 -4.78
C LEU A 138 6.12 4.61 -5.78
N LEU A 139 5.02 5.35 -5.87
CA LEU A 139 3.97 5.12 -6.88
C LEU A 139 4.51 5.24 -8.30
N ALA A 140 5.37 6.23 -8.55
CA ALA A 140 6.00 6.41 -9.86
C ALA A 140 6.89 5.22 -10.29
N MET A 141 7.34 4.39 -9.33
CA MET A 141 8.11 3.17 -9.61
C MET A 141 7.23 1.95 -9.94
N MET A 142 5.91 2.08 -9.84
CA MET A 142 4.94 1.00 -10.10
C MET A 142 3.98 1.36 -11.25
N PRO A 143 4.47 1.54 -12.48
CA PRO A 143 3.63 2.00 -13.60
C PRO A 143 2.58 0.99 -14.07
N ASN A 144 2.70 -0.26 -13.62
CA ASN A 144 1.84 -1.36 -14.07
C ASN A 144 0.67 -1.66 -13.12
N VAL A 145 0.49 -0.90 -12.04
CA VAL A 145 -0.60 -1.11 -11.07
C VAL A 145 -1.95 -0.93 -11.76
N GLN A 146 -2.78 -1.97 -11.69
CA GLN A 146 -4.12 -2.04 -12.27
C GLN A 146 -5.21 -2.10 -11.20
N LEU A 147 -4.86 -2.52 -9.98
CA LEU A 147 -5.79 -2.68 -8.87
C LEU A 147 -5.17 -2.13 -7.59
N THR A 148 -5.72 -1.04 -7.05
CA THR A 148 -5.30 -0.50 -5.76
C THR A 148 -6.33 -0.82 -4.68
N LEU A 149 -5.94 -1.59 -3.67
CA LEU A 149 -6.76 -1.96 -2.52
C LEU A 149 -6.56 -0.93 -1.40
N LEU A 150 -7.62 -0.25 -0.98
CA LEU A 150 -7.61 0.70 0.13
C LEU A 150 -8.12 0.02 1.40
N VAL A 151 -7.22 -0.43 2.27
CA VAL A 151 -7.52 -1.26 3.44
C VAL A 151 -7.75 -0.41 4.68
N GLY A 152 -9.01 -0.26 5.09
CA GLY A 152 -9.43 0.47 6.28
C GLY A 152 -9.62 1.96 6.08
N GLN A 153 -10.19 2.60 7.11
CA GLN A 153 -10.64 3.99 7.05
C GLN A 153 -9.54 5.01 6.73
N TYR A 154 -8.30 4.77 7.19
CA TYR A 154 -7.19 5.72 6.97
C TYR A 154 -6.77 5.73 5.51
N ALA A 155 -6.60 4.56 4.89
CA ALA A 155 -6.27 4.44 3.46
C ALA A 155 -7.38 5.03 2.58
N ILE A 156 -8.64 4.69 2.88
CA ILE A 156 -9.82 5.23 2.19
C ILE A 156 -9.87 6.76 2.30
N LYS A 157 -9.67 7.31 3.51
CA LYS A 157 -9.69 8.76 3.72
C LYS A 157 -8.55 9.46 2.97
N ALA A 158 -7.36 8.88 2.97
CA ALA A 158 -6.17 9.45 2.34
C ALA A 158 -6.31 9.51 0.82
N TYR A 159 -6.77 8.44 0.20
CA TYR A 159 -6.83 8.33 -1.26
C TYR A 159 -8.13 8.83 -1.89
N LEU A 160 -9.28 8.58 -1.27
CA LEU A 160 -10.57 9.04 -1.79
C LEU A 160 -10.94 10.47 -1.36
N GLY A 161 -10.35 10.98 -0.28
CA GLY A 161 -10.60 12.35 0.17
C GLY A 161 -12.08 12.66 0.30
N ARG A 162 -12.58 13.64 -0.46
CA ARG A 162 -13.99 14.08 -0.48
C ARG A 162 -14.90 13.17 -1.31
N SER A 163 -14.37 12.35 -2.19
CA SER A 163 -15.17 11.45 -3.05
C SER A 163 -15.74 10.25 -2.28
N ARG A 164 -15.18 9.93 -1.09
CA ARG A 164 -15.74 8.84 -0.26
C ARG A 164 -17.13 9.18 0.25
N GLN A 165 -17.94 8.16 0.51
CA GLN A 165 -19.24 8.30 1.18
C GLN A 165 -19.07 8.77 2.65
N LYS A 166 -20.17 9.23 3.27
CA LYS A 166 -20.18 9.74 4.67
C LYS A 166 -19.64 8.74 5.69
N THR A 167 -19.84 7.46 5.47
CA THR A 167 -19.40 6.38 6.37
C THR A 167 -18.52 5.38 5.64
N LEU A 168 -17.64 4.70 6.41
CA LEU A 168 -16.85 3.59 5.89
C LEU A 168 -17.74 2.49 5.29
N THR A 169 -18.82 2.14 5.98
CA THR A 169 -19.77 1.11 5.51
C THR A 169 -20.36 1.48 4.15
N ALA A 170 -20.85 2.71 4.01
CA ALA A 170 -21.41 3.17 2.74
C ALA A 170 -20.35 3.24 1.61
N THR A 171 -19.12 3.65 1.93
CA THR A 171 -18.02 3.66 0.94
C THR A 171 -17.72 2.25 0.45
N VAL A 172 -17.62 1.28 1.35
CA VAL A 172 -17.32 -0.12 0.99
C VAL A 172 -18.52 -0.78 0.30
N GLN A 173 -19.73 -0.44 0.68
CA GLN A 173 -20.94 -0.95 0.03
C GLN A 173 -21.07 -0.49 -1.43
N ASN A 174 -20.67 0.74 -1.70
CA ASN A 174 -20.64 1.33 -3.05
C ASN A 174 -19.22 1.30 -3.65
N TYR A 175 -18.44 0.26 -3.40
CA TYR A 175 -17.05 0.15 -3.86
C TYR A 175 -16.90 0.30 -5.39
N GLN A 176 -17.92 -0.04 -6.15
CA GLN A 176 -17.94 0.03 -7.61
C GLN A 176 -17.80 1.47 -8.14
N ASP A 177 -18.23 2.47 -7.35
CA ASP A 177 -18.12 3.90 -7.71
C ASP A 177 -16.65 4.37 -7.80
N TYR A 178 -15.72 3.60 -7.25
CA TYR A 178 -14.28 3.95 -7.20
C TYR A 178 -13.42 3.14 -8.17
N LEU A 179 -14.02 2.22 -8.89
CA LEU A 179 -13.34 1.40 -9.89
C LEU A 179 -13.16 2.20 -11.20
N PRO A 180 -12.11 1.90 -11.99
CA PRO A 180 -11.11 0.85 -11.78
C PRO A 180 -9.97 1.23 -10.83
N ASP A 181 -9.84 2.50 -10.42
CA ASP A 181 -8.65 3.02 -9.74
C ASP A 181 -8.47 2.46 -8.33
N TYR A 182 -9.57 2.36 -7.56
CA TYR A 182 -9.53 1.98 -6.15
C TYR A 182 -10.59 0.95 -5.79
N PHE A 183 -10.19 0.02 -4.92
CA PHE A 183 -11.10 -0.94 -4.30
C PHE A 183 -11.09 -0.75 -2.77
N PRO A 184 -12.07 -0.02 -2.18
CA PRO A 184 -12.11 0.21 -0.75
C PRO A 184 -12.55 -1.03 0.03
N LEU A 185 -11.82 -1.35 1.10
CA LEU A 185 -12.07 -2.48 1.99
C LEU A 185 -12.15 -2.02 3.45
N VAL A 186 -12.93 -2.72 4.26
CA VAL A 186 -12.79 -2.57 5.71
C VAL A 186 -11.46 -3.15 6.17
N HIS A 187 -10.98 -2.73 7.35
CA HIS A 187 -9.75 -3.31 7.89
C HIS A 187 -10.00 -4.77 8.31
N PRO A 188 -9.13 -5.72 7.92
CA PRO A 188 -9.31 -7.16 8.19
C PRO A 188 -9.02 -7.58 9.63
N SER A 189 -8.93 -6.63 10.57
CA SER A 189 -8.71 -6.89 11.98
C SER A 189 -9.81 -7.75 12.61
N PRO A 190 -9.48 -8.66 13.54
CA PRO A 190 -10.45 -9.37 14.36
C PRO A 190 -11.44 -8.45 15.08
N LEU A 191 -11.06 -7.21 15.41
CA LEU A 191 -11.94 -6.21 16.02
C LEU A 191 -13.15 -5.87 15.15
N ASN A 192 -13.11 -6.14 13.85
CA ASN A 192 -14.21 -5.90 12.90
C ASN A 192 -15.15 -7.10 12.71
N TYR A 193 -15.04 -8.16 13.49
CA TYR A 193 -15.98 -9.29 13.42
C TYR A 193 -17.43 -8.88 13.62
N GLY A 194 -17.69 -8.02 14.61
CA GLY A 194 -19.05 -7.51 14.88
C GLY A 194 -19.60 -6.72 13.72
N TRP A 195 -18.76 -5.96 13.01
CA TRP A 195 -19.17 -5.24 11.81
C TRP A 195 -19.50 -6.22 10.67
N GLN A 196 -18.68 -7.24 10.44
CA GLN A 196 -18.92 -8.24 9.39
C GLN A 196 -20.24 -9.01 9.61
N LYS A 197 -20.55 -9.39 10.86
CA LYS A 197 -21.82 -10.03 11.20
C LYS A 197 -23.04 -9.14 10.87
N LYS A 198 -22.91 -7.82 11.04
CA LYS A 198 -23.97 -6.85 10.72
C LYS A 198 -24.05 -6.53 9.23
N ASN A 199 -23.06 -6.90 8.44
CA ASN A 199 -22.94 -6.58 7.02
C ASN A 199 -22.63 -7.83 6.19
N PRO A 200 -23.52 -8.83 6.14
CA PRO A 200 -23.28 -10.11 5.47
C PRO A 200 -23.04 -9.96 3.96
N TRP A 201 -23.56 -8.88 3.36
CA TRP A 201 -23.33 -8.54 1.95
C TRP A 201 -21.84 -8.38 1.62
N TYR A 202 -21.02 -8.04 2.61
CA TYR A 202 -19.57 -7.90 2.39
C TYR A 202 -18.94 -9.22 1.92
N GLN A 203 -19.21 -10.30 2.63
CA GLN A 203 -18.72 -11.63 2.25
C GLN A 203 -19.46 -12.19 1.01
N ALA A 204 -20.74 -11.84 0.83
CA ALA A 204 -21.53 -12.38 -0.27
C ALA A 204 -21.28 -11.68 -1.61
N THR A 205 -20.85 -10.41 -1.60
CA THR A 205 -20.76 -9.59 -2.82
C THR A 205 -19.37 -8.99 -3.02
N VAL A 206 -18.83 -8.33 -1.98
CA VAL A 206 -17.57 -7.57 -2.12
C VAL A 206 -16.37 -8.51 -2.25
N VAL A 207 -16.29 -9.51 -1.36
CA VAL A 207 -15.16 -10.46 -1.36
C VAL A 207 -15.08 -11.27 -2.66
N PRO A 208 -16.16 -11.85 -3.22
CA PRO A 208 -16.07 -12.56 -4.50
C PRO A 208 -15.63 -11.67 -5.68
N ASP A 209 -16.09 -10.42 -5.76
CA ASP A 209 -15.64 -9.52 -6.82
C ASP A 209 -14.17 -9.11 -6.63
N LEU A 210 -13.73 -8.89 -5.37
CA LEU A 210 -12.32 -8.66 -5.07
C LEU A 210 -11.46 -9.83 -5.55
N GLN A 211 -11.82 -11.07 -5.18
CA GLN A 211 -11.09 -12.26 -5.59
C GLN A 211 -10.99 -12.37 -7.11
N ARG A 212 -12.10 -12.17 -7.81
CA ARG A 212 -12.12 -12.17 -9.28
C ARG A 212 -11.15 -11.14 -9.87
N ARG A 213 -11.14 -9.90 -9.35
CA ARG A 213 -10.24 -8.83 -9.81
C ARG A 213 -8.78 -9.10 -9.50
N VAL A 214 -8.50 -9.64 -8.31
CA VAL A 214 -7.14 -10.06 -7.92
C VAL A 214 -6.62 -11.14 -8.88
N GLN A 215 -7.44 -12.15 -9.19
CA GLN A 215 -7.03 -13.20 -10.14
C GLN A 215 -6.79 -12.69 -11.57
N ILE A 216 -7.51 -11.65 -11.99
CA ILE A 216 -7.26 -10.99 -13.29
C ILE A 216 -5.93 -10.21 -13.24
N ALA A 217 -5.68 -9.46 -12.19
CA ALA A 217 -4.49 -8.63 -12.07
C ALA A 217 -3.20 -9.43 -11.80
N LEU A 218 -3.30 -10.69 -11.35
CA LEU A 218 -2.15 -11.60 -11.15
C LEU A 218 -1.66 -12.26 -12.45
N LYS A 219 -2.43 -12.19 -13.50
CA LYS A 219 -2.05 -12.72 -14.84
C LYS A 219 -1.11 -11.74 -15.55
#